data_11c3655071d514a921c1a9f4512c56f6
#
_entry.id   11c3655071d514a921c1a9f4512c56f6
#
_cell.length_a   1.000
_cell.length_b   1.000
_cell.length_c   1.000
_cell.angle_alpha   90.00
_cell.angle_beta   90.00
_cell.angle_gamma   90.00
#
_symmetry.space_group_name_H-M   'P 1'
#
loop_
_entity.id
_entity.type
_entity.pdbx_description
1 polymer ?
#
loop_
_entity_poly.entity_id
_entity_poly.type
_entity_poly.pdbx_seq_one_letter_code
_entity_poly.pdbx_strand_id
1 'polypeptide(L)'
;MSSPSLLSRLRQLAADPALAPQLLQTPAWDGPLCRVRLDNVGHAPQAVRDWLLFDGDLGIDPAAAIYGEGFQMLAQTMGTWQAPQPVGRCPDASVYRISTDLGYHTVHNLLLVEQDRGWLLLAFASCQRFGGEFRLYPSGRLQILMNGEGRTLAPGQHWQSEALLCLEGPDREALLATLAARIHAEHGSLVDSVQTRPSGWCSWYHYYADVSAADIRENLAERAVRFPALRYVQIDDGYQAKMGDWLDPSPKFEQGVAALAREIHAAGCEPALWVAPFIAEPGSRVFQDHPDWFVKGDDGLPLPSERVTYGGWRCTPWYVLDGTHPEVQAHLERVFRTLREQWGIHYFKLDANFWGAIHGGQFHDASATRVEAYRRGMAAVLRGAGEGAFLLGCNAPIWPSLGLVHGMRVSDDVERHGPRFRQIAREAFCRAWQNGRLWALDPDCVCLRDLPNQRAGETDYQFHLAALVASGGMVLAGDRLRDLDEGQEGQLHKLLALCEARAPAAHFDDMSFSRGRVTLPNGGELLCLFNWDEAEREVEVPSGALDFWDERPVGQRIMLQAGQGIVLQYR
;
A
#
# COMPACT_ATOMS: atom_id res chain seq x y z
N MET A 1 -19.68 24.69 31.17
CA MET A 1 -18.29 24.76 30.70
C MET A 1 -18.18 23.73 29.59
N SER A 2 -17.83 24.11 28.36
CA SER A 2 -17.60 23.16 27.29
C SER A 2 -16.41 22.26 27.68
N SER A 3 -16.53 20.95 27.51
CA SER A 3 -15.40 20.03 27.69
C SER A 3 -14.23 20.49 26.81
N PRO A 4 -12.99 20.40 27.31
CA PRO A 4 -11.81 20.76 26.50
C PRO A 4 -11.76 19.88 25.25
N SER A 5 -11.32 20.45 24.12
CA SER A 5 -11.16 19.67 22.88
C SER A 5 -10.17 18.51 23.09
N LEU A 6 -10.30 17.43 22.29
CA LEU A 6 -9.36 16.30 22.36
C LEU A 6 -7.92 16.74 22.11
N LEU A 7 -7.70 17.67 21.19
CA LEU A 7 -6.40 18.30 20.96
C LEU A 7 -5.85 18.99 22.21
N SER A 8 -6.70 19.67 22.98
CA SER A 8 -6.30 20.29 24.25
C SER A 8 -5.89 19.26 25.31
N ARG A 9 -6.56 18.11 25.33
CA ARG A 9 -6.18 16.98 26.21
C ARG A 9 -4.86 16.35 25.77
N LEU A 10 -4.64 16.13 24.48
CA LEU A 10 -3.36 15.63 23.94
C LEU A 10 -2.18 16.51 24.35
N ARG A 11 -2.36 17.83 24.31
CA ARG A 11 -1.32 18.78 24.75
C ARG A 11 -1.01 18.73 26.24
N GLN A 12 -1.89 18.15 27.04
CA GLN A 12 -1.75 18.00 28.50
C GLN A 12 -1.27 16.62 28.91
N LEU A 13 -1.14 15.65 27.98
CA LEU A 13 -0.65 14.32 28.29
C LEU A 13 0.79 14.40 28.82
N ALA A 14 1.02 13.75 29.95
CA ALA A 14 2.32 13.73 30.59
C ALA A 14 3.34 12.94 29.75
N ALA A 15 4.58 13.38 29.83
CA ALA A 15 5.72 12.62 29.33
C ALA A 15 5.81 11.25 30.00
N ASP A 16 6.47 10.31 29.34
CA ASP A 16 6.63 8.91 29.76
C ASP A 16 7.23 8.80 31.19
N PRO A 17 6.47 8.31 32.17
CA PRO A 17 6.99 8.09 33.53
C PRO A 17 8.00 6.92 33.61
N ALA A 18 8.05 6.04 32.58
CA ALA A 18 8.98 4.93 32.52
C ALA A 18 10.30 5.30 31.79
N LEU A 19 10.42 6.53 31.30
CA LEU A 19 11.63 6.99 30.65
C LEU A 19 12.81 6.97 31.65
N ALA A 20 13.95 6.44 31.20
CA ALA A 20 15.15 6.42 32.05
C ALA A 20 15.49 7.86 32.52
N PRO A 21 15.89 8.05 33.80
CA PRO A 21 16.11 9.40 34.36
C PRO A 21 17.13 10.26 33.60
N GLN A 22 17.95 9.63 32.78
CA GLN A 22 18.96 10.29 31.96
C GLN A 22 18.42 10.74 30.60
N LEU A 23 17.20 10.37 30.26
CA LEU A 23 16.54 10.79 29.03
C LEU A 23 15.56 11.92 29.30
N LEU A 24 15.76 13.04 28.63
CA LEU A 24 14.90 14.22 28.72
C LEU A 24 14.07 14.36 27.45
N GLN A 25 12.75 14.35 27.60
CA GLN A 25 11.80 14.50 26.51
C GLN A 25 11.23 15.92 26.50
N THR A 26 11.25 16.58 25.35
CA THR A 26 10.75 17.95 25.17
C THR A 26 9.83 18.03 23.95
N PRO A 27 8.49 18.10 24.13
CA PRO A 27 7.56 18.32 23.05
C PRO A 27 7.58 19.77 22.57
N ALA A 28 7.49 19.95 21.24
CA ALA A 28 7.34 21.26 20.60
C ALA A 28 6.14 21.23 19.65
N TRP A 29 5.21 22.17 19.86
CA TRP A 29 4.00 22.32 19.07
C TRP A 29 4.09 23.51 18.13
N ASP A 30 3.77 23.28 16.85
CA ASP A 30 3.51 24.29 15.84
C ASP A 30 2.09 24.10 15.30
N GLY A 31 1.15 24.84 15.84
CA GLY A 31 -0.27 24.66 15.56
C GLY A 31 -0.72 23.23 15.94
N PRO A 32 -1.22 22.44 14.97
CA PRO A 32 -1.63 21.05 15.19
C PRO A 32 -0.49 20.04 15.08
N LEU A 33 0.73 20.45 14.74
CA LEU A 33 1.89 19.59 14.54
C LEU A 33 2.75 19.54 15.80
N CYS A 34 3.09 18.35 16.24
CA CYS A 34 3.99 18.11 17.37
C CYS A 34 5.24 17.35 16.92
N ARG A 35 6.40 17.80 17.38
CA ARG A 35 7.65 17.05 17.35
C ARG A 35 8.19 16.95 18.77
N VAL A 36 8.72 15.79 19.10
CA VAL A 36 9.30 15.56 20.42
C VAL A 36 10.79 15.31 20.26
N ARG A 37 11.58 16.05 21.01
CA ARG A 37 13.02 15.87 21.11
C ARG A 37 13.32 14.98 22.33
N LEU A 38 14.19 13.98 22.15
CA LEU A 38 14.68 13.09 23.20
C LEU A 38 16.19 13.29 23.34
N ASP A 39 16.64 13.84 24.45
CA ASP A 39 18.05 14.06 24.77
C ASP A 39 18.56 13.02 25.76
N ASN A 40 19.74 12.46 25.53
CA ASN A 40 20.47 11.72 26.56
C ASN A 40 21.38 12.69 27.31
N VAL A 41 20.94 13.17 28.47
CA VAL A 41 21.67 14.07 29.36
C VAL A 41 22.58 13.33 30.36
N GLY A 42 22.58 12.00 30.31
CA GLY A 42 23.42 11.15 31.14
C GLY A 42 24.83 10.97 30.59
N HIS A 43 25.58 10.11 31.27
CA HIS A 43 26.99 9.79 30.92
C HIS A 43 27.14 8.40 30.27
N ALA A 44 26.08 7.63 30.14
CA ALA A 44 26.07 6.31 29.53
C ALA A 44 25.08 6.24 28.36
N PRO A 45 25.39 5.40 27.32
CA PRO A 45 24.44 5.11 26.23
C PRO A 45 23.15 4.53 26.77
N GLN A 46 22.00 4.90 26.19
CA GLN A 46 20.67 4.42 26.56
C GLN A 46 20.03 3.70 25.37
N ALA A 47 19.63 2.44 25.56
CA ALA A 47 18.84 1.72 24.57
C ALA A 47 17.37 2.15 24.66
N VAL A 48 16.79 2.58 23.56
CA VAL A 48 15.40 3.05 23.49
C VAL A 48 14.62 2.11 22.60
N ARG A 49 13.67 1.37 23.17
CA ARG A 49 12.78 0.47 22.41
C ARG A 49 11.48 1.20 22.07
N ASP A 50 10.64 1.40 23.07
CA ASP A 50 9.39 2.14 22.97
C ASP A 50 9.64 3.58 23.43
N TRP A 51 9.64 4.50 22.51
CA TRP A 51 9.75 5.92 22.85
C TRP A 51 8.34 6.51 22.92
N LEU A 52 7.77 6.51 24.13
CA LEU A 52 6.43 6.97 24.41
C LEU A 52 6.35 8.50 24.35
N LEU A 53 5.56 9.04 23.42
CA LEU A 53 5.36 10.48 23.26
C LEU A 53 4.22 10.99 24.13
N PHE A 54 3.13 10.23 24.20
CA PHE A 54 1.93 10.57 24.97
C PHE A 54 1.30 9.30 25.55
N ASP A 55 0.71 9.41 26.72
CA ASP A 55 -0.03 8.35 27.40
C ASP A 55 -1.18 8.93 28.22
N GLY A 56 -2.39 8.51 27.97
CA GLY A 56 -3.54 8.96 28.73
C GLY A 56 -4.88 8.57 28.12
N ASP A 57 -5.94 8.92 28.85
CA ASP A 57 -7.33 8.75 28.41
C ASP A 57 -7.82 10.03 27.74
N LEU A 58 -8.22 9.92 26.48
CA LEU A 58 -8.80 11.02 25.73
C LEU A 58 -10.32 11.15 25.92
N GLY A 59 -10.96 10.22 26.63
CA GLY A 59 -12.41 10.15 26.79
C GLY A 59 -13.14 9.84 25.47
N ILE A 60 -12.54 9.00 24.64
CA ILE A 60 -13.12 8.52 23.40
C ILE A 60 -14.25 7.54 23.75
N ASP A 61 -15.39 7.65 23.08
CA ASP A 61 -16.47 6.69 23.22
C ASP A 61 -15.98 5.29 22.79
N PRO A 62 -16.13 4.25 23.62
CA PRO A 62 -15.78 2.88 23.24
C PRO A 62 -16.50 2.38 21.96
N ALA A 63 -17.68 2.93 21.65
CA ALA A 63 -18.43 2.61 20.45
C ALA A 63 -18.04 3.45 19.22
N ALA A 64 -17.16 4.46 19.37
CA ALA A 64 -16.71 5.29 18.28
C ALA A 64 -16.08 4.45 17.16
N ALA A 65 -16.52 4.65 15.93
CA ALA A 65 -15.92 4.00 14.78
C ALA A 65 -14.49 4.47 14.58
N ILE A 66 -13.62 3.54 14.19
CA ILE A 66 -12.21 3.82 13.94
C ILE A 66 -11.77 3.33 12.57
N TYR A 67 -10.75 4.00 12.03
CA TYR A 67 -9.90 3.48 10.97
C TYR A 67 -8.44 3.69 11.35
N GLY A 68 -7.61 2.66 11.17
CA GLY A 68 -6.19 2.71 11.44
C GLY A 68 -5.38 2.03 10.34
N GLU A 69 -4.24 2.63 9.96
CA GLU A 69 -3.30 2.02 9.05
C GLU A 69 -2.48 0.92 9.71
N GLY A 70 -2.04 -0.05 8.90
CA GLY A 70 -1.00 -0.99 9.27
C GLY A 70 0.40 -0.47 8.95
N PHE A 71 1.42 -1.21 9.39
CA PHE A 71 2.80 -0.94 8.99
C PHE A 71 3.00 -1.31 7.51
N GLN A 72 2.48 -2.46 7.08
CA GLN A 72 2.60 -2.95 5.71
C GLN A 72 1.24 -2.93 4.99
N MET A 73 1.29 -3.01 3.66
CA MET A 73 0.17 -2.83 2.74
C MET A 73 -1.07 -3.67 3.06
N LEU A 74 -0.91 -4.92 3.50
CA LEU A 74 -2.02 -5.85 3.73
C LEU A 74 -2.75 -5.62 5.06
N ALA A 75 -2.17 -4.79 5.96
CA ALA A 75 -2.73 -4.54 7.28
C ALA A 75 -3.49 -3.21 7.32
N GLN A 76 -4.72 -3.26 7.78
CA GLN A 76 -5.58 -2.11 8.10
C GLN A 76 -6.54 -2.53 9.19
N THR A 77 -7.03 -1.57 9.97
CA THR A 77 -7.96 -1.79 11.07
C THR A 77 -9.20 -0.93 10.90
N MET A 78 -10.37 -1.53 11.12
CA MET A 78 -11.66 -0.85 11.24
C MET A 78 -12.40 -1.37 12.49
N GLY A 79 -13.67 -1.04 12.62
CA GLY A 79 -14.53 -1.43 13.74
C GLY A 79 -14.71 -0.29 14.73
N THR A 80 -14.77 -0.59 16.01
CA THR A 80 -14.91 0.43 17.05
C THR A 80 -13.68 0.47 17.94
N TRP A 81 -13.53 1.54 18.71
CA TRP A 81 -12.43 1.68 19.66
C TRP A 81 -12.30 0.45 20.58
N GLN A 82 -13.42 -0.03 21.11
CA GLN A 82 -13.45 -1.19 22.00
C GLN A 82 -13.25 -2.52 21.29
N ALA A 83 -13.64 -2.61 20.00
CA ALA A 83 -13.61 -3.83 19.21
C ALA A 83 -12.97 -3.59 17.83
N PRO A 84 -11.66 -3.26 17.78
CA PRO A 84 -10.95 -3.11 16.51
C PRO A 84 -10.88 -4.45 15.77
N GLN A 85 -11.05 -4.41 14.45
CA GLN A 85 -11.05 -5.58 13.58
C GLN A 85 -10.11 -5.37 12.39
N PRO A 86 -9.37 -6.39 11.94
CA PRO A 86 -8.60 -6.30 10.71
C PRO A 86 -9.55 -6.18 9.51
N VAL A 87 -9.17 -5.35 8.53
CA VAL A 87 -9.90 -5.22 7.26
C VAL A 87 -9.60 -6.40 6.34
N GLY A 88 -8.33 -6.76 6.23
CA GLY A 88 -7.85 -7.87 5.43
C GLY A 88 -7.46 -9.10 6.25
N ARG A 89 -6.95 -10.11 5.56
CA ARG A 89 -6.56 -11.41 6.18
C ARG A 89 -5.13 -11.45 6.73
N CYS A 90 -4.32 -10.43 6.45
CA CYS A 90 -2.88 -10.42 6.76
C CYS A 90 -2.51 -9.25 7.68
N PRO A 91 -3.04 -9.20 8.93
CA PRO A 91 -2.66 -8.17 9.88
C PRO A 91 -1.16 -8.24 10.21
N ASP A 92 -0.56 -7.10 10.58
CA ASP A 92 0.88 -7.00 10.90
C ASP A 92 1.34 -8.05 11.91
N ALA A 93 0.51 -8.36 12.89
CA ALA A 93 0.84 -9.35 13.91
C ALA A 93 1.10 -10.74 13.32
N SER A 94 0.31 -11.19 12.34
CA SER A 94 0.51 -12.48 11.67
C SER A 94 1.67 -12.43 10.68
N VAL A 95 1.80 -11.34 9.93
CA VAL A 95 2.86 -11.17 8.92
C VAL A 95 4.24 -11.13 9.59
N TYR A 96 4.38 -10.38 10.68
CA TYR A 96 5.64 -10.21 11.41
C TYR A 96 5.79 -11.12 12.63
N ARG A 97 4.89 -12.08 12.84
CA ARG A 97 4.92 -13.01 13.99
C ARG A 97 5.06 -12.29 15.34
N ILE A 98 4.31 -11.19 15.50
CA ILE A 98 4.27 -10.41 16.73
C ILE A 98 3.16 -10.95 17.63
N SER A 99 3.40 -10.97 18.94
CA SER A 99 2.36 -11.37 19.91
C SER A 99 1.15 -10.44 19.85
N THR A 100 -0.05 -11.03 19.92
CA THR A 100 -1.33 -10.29 19.97
C THR A 100 -1.91 -10.19 21.39
N ASP A 101 -1.37 -10.95 22.34
CA ASP A 101 -1.83 -10.96 23.74
C ASP A 101 -1.11 -9.85 24.55
N LEU A 102 -1.33 -8.60 24.16
CA LEU A 102 -0.66 -7.43 24.75
C LEU A 102 -1.63 -6.54 25.55
N GLY A 103 -2.93 -6.87 25.56
CA GLY A 103 -3.97 -6.07 26.24
C GLY A 103 -4.30 -4.74 25.54
N TYR A 104 -3.76 -4.49 24.34
CA TYR A 104 -4.05 -3.36 23.49
C TYR A 104 -4.02 -3.77 22.00
N HIS A 105 -4.67 -2.96 21.16
CA HIS A 105 -4.56 -3.08 19.71
C HIS A 105 -3.61 -2.00 19.17
N THR A 106 -2.75 -2.37 18.23
CA THR A 106 -1.80 -1.45 17.59
C THR A 106 -2.25 -1.08 16.19
N VAL A 107 -2.29 0.22 15.90
CA VAL A 107 -2.35 0.76 14.53
C VAL A 107 -1.09 1.59 14.28
N HIS A 108 -0.71 1.72 13.02
CA HIS A 108 0.54 2.39 12.63
C HIS A 108 0.26 3.69 11.88
N ASN A 109 0.97 4.72 12.23
CA ASN A 109 1.11 5.98 11.49
C ASN A 109 -0.16 6.83 11.26
N LEU A 110 -1.35 6.25 11.16
CA LEU A 110 -2.63 6.95 11.01
C LEU A 110 -3.72 6.29 11.84
N LEU A 111 -4.42 7.09 12.64
CA LEU A 111 -5.63 6.74 13.37
C LEU A 111 -6.69 7.82 13.14
N LEU A 112 -7.84 7.41 12.60
CA LEU A 112 -9.08 8.20 12.51
C LEU A 112 -10.07 7.67 13.53
N VAL A 113 -10.74 8.57 14.24
CA VAL A 113 -11.77 8.24 15.22
C VAL A 113 -12.99 9.11 14.97
N GLU A 114 -14.15 8.49 14.78
CA GLU A 114 -15.41 9.20 14.66
C GLU A 114 -15.81 9.79 16.01
N GLN A 115 -16.38 10.99 16.00
CA GLN A 115 -16.84 11.72 17.18
C GLN A 115 -18.29 12.17 16.96
N ASP A 116 -18.98 12.56 18.02
CA ASP A 116 -20.38 13.04 17.95
C ASP A 116 -20.59 14.14 16.88
N ARG A 117 -19.58 14.94 16.58
CA ARG A 117 -19.66 16.09 15.66
C ARG A 117 -18.49 16.13 14.68
N GLY A 118 -18.06 15.00 14.17
CA GLY A 118 -16.99 14.94 13.18
C GLY A 118 -15.94 13.89 13.49
N TRP A 119 -14.68 14.22 13.27
CA TRP A 119 -13.56 13.28 13.28
C TRP A 119 -12.37 13.81 14.06
N LEU A 120 -11.67 12.93 14.76
CA LEU A 120 -10.31 13.13 15.23
C LEU A 120 -9.37 12.39 14.27
N LEU A 121 -8.35 13.08 13.78
CA LEU A 121 -7.25 12.50 13.01
C LEU A 121 -5.96 12.66 13.81
N LEU A 122 -5.32 11.54 14.09
CA LEU A 122 -3.97 11.45 14.63
C LEU A 122 -3.10 10.74 13.60
N ALA A 123 -2.05 11.41 13.11
CA ALA A 123 -1.18 10.79 12.10
C ALA A 123 0.24 11.33 12.17
N PHE A 124 1.19 10.50 11.79
CA PHE A 124 2.55 10.97 11.57
C PHE A 124 2.68 11.47 10.13
N ALA A 125 2.96 12.78 9.97
CA ALA A 125 3.17 13.38 8.65
C ALA A 125 4.56 13.06 8.07
N SER A 126 5.45 12.46 8.85
CA SER A 126 6.76 11.97 8.40
C SER A 126 7.01 10.54 8.86
N CYS A 127 7.91 9.85 8.14
CA CYS A 127 8.43 8.52 8.47
C CYS A 127 9.82 8.38 7.85
N GLN A 128 10.79 9.12 8.40
CA GLN A 128 12.15 9.16 7.89
C GLN A 128 13.05 8.15 8.61
N ARG A 129 12.83 7.99 9.90
CA ARG A 129 13.64 7.16 10.78
C ARG A 129 12.82 6.16 11.60
N PHE A 130 11.70 6.60 12.16
CA PHE A 130 10.92 5.81 13.10
C PHE A 130 9.56 5.43 12.53
N GLY A 131 9.08 4.21 12.85
CA GLY A 131 7.67 3.87 12.72
C GLY A 131 6.88 4.46 13.88
N GLY A 132 5.76 5.11 13.57
CA GLY A 132 4.83 5.62 14.58
C GLY A 132 3.77 4.59 14.93
N GLU A 133 3.41 4.48 16.20
CA GLU A 133 2.41 3.54 16.69
C GLU A 133 1.38 4.24 17.58
N PHE A 134 0.13 3.79 17.47
CA PHE A 134 -0.97 4.12 18.37
C PHE A 134 -1.44 2.82 19.04
N ARG A 135 -1.34 2.73 20.36
CA ARG A 135 -1.82 1.57 21.13
C ARG A 135 -3.15 1.92 21.78
N LEU A 136 -4.20 1.25 21.32
CA LEU A 136 -5.58 1.46 21.74
C LEU A 136 -5.92 0.44 22.83
N TYR A 137 -6.22 0.93 24.02
CA TYR A 137 -6.67 0.09 25.13
C TYR A 137 -8.20 0.08 25.19
N PRO A 138 -8.84 -1.06 25.48
CA PRO A 138 -10.31 -1.12 25.64
C PRO A 138 -10.87 -0.17 26.69
N SER A 139 -10.04 0.24 27.66
CA SER A 139 -10.39 1.22 28.71
C SER A 139 -10.55 2.67 28.22
N GLY A 140 -10.24 2.98 26.95
CA GLY A 140 -10.20 4.35 26.43
C GLY A 140 -8.82 5.02 26.48
N ARG A 141 -7.82 4.37 27.11
CA ARG A 141 -6.44 4.86 27.16
C ARG A 141 -5.80 4.75 25.77
N LEU A 142 -5.05 5.77 25.38
CA LEU A 142 -4.24 5.82 24.17
C LEU A 142 -2.77 6.02 24.54
N GLN A 143 -1.90 5.24 23.90
CA GLN A 143 -0.47 5.54 23.84
C GLN A 143 -0.07 5.90 22.42
N ILE A 144 0.75 6.94 22.28
CA ILE A 144 1.36 7.37 21.01
C ILE A 144 2.86 7.26 21.17
N LEU A 145 3.52 6.51 20.31
CA LEU A 145 4.95 6.22 20.46
C LEU A 145 5.68 6.13 19.13
N MET A 146 7.02 6.28 19.20
CA MET A 146 7.98 5.93 18.18
C MET A 146 8.61 4.60 18.51
N ASN A 147 8.76 3.71 17.53
CA ASN A 147 9.49 2.47 17.71
C ASN A 147 11.00 2.72 17.53
N GLY A 148 11.72 2.81 18.62
CA GLY A 148 13.18 2.99 18.64
C GLY A 148 13.96 1.70 18.44
N GLU A 149 13.28 0.54 18.38
CA GLU A 149 13.84 -0.80 18.08
C GLU A 149 15.00 -1.23 18.99
N GLY A 150 15.13 -0.61 20.17
CA GLY A 150 16.26 -0.84 21.08
C GLY A 150 17.57 -0.20 20.60
N ARG A 151 17.50 0.71 19.63
CA ARG A 151 18.69 1.45 19.19
C ARG A 151 19.22 2.35 20.29
N THR A 152 20.52 2.59 20.27
CA THR A 152 21.24 3.28 21.33
C THR A 152 21.32 4.78 21.07
N LEU A 153 20.88 5.59 22.03
CA LEU A 153 21.11 7.02 22.08
C LEU A 153 22.34 7.31 22.95
N ALA A 154 23.41 7.79 22.33
CA ALA A 154 24.67 8.05 23.00
C ALA A 154 24.60 9.29 23.93
N PRO A 155 25.49 9.41 24.95
CA PRO A 155 25.55 10.57 25.81
C PRO A 155 25.70 11.89 25.02
N GLY A 156 24.94 12.91 25.40
CA GLY A 156 24.96 14.22 24.74
C GLY A 156 24.32 14.26 23.35
N GLN A 157 23.84 13.14 22.83
CA GLN A 157 23.10 13.10 21.57
C GLN A 157 21.58 13.21 21.79
N HIS A 158 20.88 13.52 20.72
CA HIS A 158 19.42 13.58 20.72
C HIS A 158 18.80 12.91 19.51
N TRP A 159 17.55 12.49 19.68
CA TRP A 159 16.65 12.10 18.60
C TRP A 159 15.53 13.10 18.45
N GLN A 160 15.00 13.22 17.24
CA GLN A 160 13.77 13.96 16.94
C GLN A 160 12.70 12.95 16.51
N SER A 161 11.49 13.05 17.09
CA SER A 161 10.36 12.22 16.66
C SER A 161 9.94 12.55 15.23
N GLU A 162 9.21 11.63 14.61
CA GLU A 162 8.42 11.96 13.43
C GLU A 162 7.37 13.03 13.76
N ALA A 163 6.90 13.73 12.74
CA ALA A 163 5.96 14.84 12.88
C ALA A 163 4.54 14.34 13.16
N LEU A 164 4.11 14.36 14.40
CA LEU A 164 2.74 14.00 14.80
C LEU A 164 1.77 15.14 14.48
N LEU A 165 0.81 14.88 13.60
CA LEU A 165 -0.28 15.79 13.25
C LEU A 165 -1.55 15.38 14.00
N CYS A 166 -2.19 16.34 14.67
CA CYS A 166 -3.42 16.14 15.44
C CYS A 166 -4.49 17.12 14.93
N LEU A 167 -5.55 16.63 14.31
CA LEU A 167 -6.62 17.45 13.74
C LEU A 167 -7.99 17.00 14.24
N GLU A 168 -8.90 17.96 14.39
CA GLU A 168 -10.33 17.74 14.64
C GLU A 168 -11.15 18.50 13.61
N GLY A 169 -12.24 17.94 13.11
CA GLY A 169 -13.11 18.63 12.17
C GLY A 169 -14.30 17.80 11.72
N PRO A 170 -15.34 18.45 11.17
CA PRO A 170 -16.57 17.76 10.74
C PRO A 170 -16.38 16.94 9.44
N ASP A 171 -15.37 17.26 8.63
CA ASP A 171 -15.15 16.68 7.31
C ASP A 171 -13.87 15.84 7.30
N ARG A 172 -14.04 14.52 7.26
CA ARG A 172 -12.97 13.53 7.18
C ARG A 172 -12.03 13.76 5.99
N GLU A 173 -12.59 14.06 4.82
CA GLU A 173 -11.80 14.25 3.61
C GLU A 173 -10.91 15.51 3.67
N ALA A 174 -11.41 16.57 4.29
CA ALA A 174 -10.63 17.79 4.53
C ALA A 174 -9.46 17.55 5.50
N LEU A 175 -9.67 16.72 6.54
CA LEU A 175 -8.60 16.32 7.45
C LEU A 175 -7.52 15.50 6.73
N LEU A 176 -7.93 14.52 5.92
CA LEU A 176 -7.02 13.68 5.14
C LEU A 176 -6.27 14.47 4.05
N ALA A 177 -6.92 15.45 3.42
CA ALA A 177 -6.26 16.37 2.49
C ALA A 177 -5.19 17.21 3.20
N THR A 178 -5.47 17.67 4.42
CA THR A 178 -4.50 18.41 5.26
C THR A 178 -3.31 17.51 5.63
N LEU A 179 -3.56 16.25 5.98
CA LEU A 179 -2.49 15.27 6.22
C LEU A 179 -1.62 15.08 4.98
N ALA A 180 -2.24 14.86 3.80
CA ALA A 180 -1.50 14.69 2.55
C ALA A 180 -0.58 15.88 2.25
N ALA A 181 -1.08 17.11 2.42
CA ALA A 181 -0.28 18.32 2.23
C ALA A 181 0.91 18.40 3.21
N ARG A 182 0.74 17.94 4.45
CA ARG A 182 1.84 17.88 5.43
C ARG A 182 2.86 16.80 5.08
N ILE A 183 2.40 15.63 4.62
CA ILE A 183 3.28 14.56 4.12
C ILE A 183 4.13 15.07 2.94
N HIS A 184 3.54 15.80 2.00
CA HIS A 184 4.29 16.39 0.88
C HIS A 184 5.36 17.39 1.36
N ALA A 185 5.07 18.17 2.38
CA ALA A 185 6.06 19.09 2.95
C ALA A 185 7.26 18.38 3.58
N GLU A 186 7.06 17.18 4.12
CA GLU A 186 8.10 16.37 4.78
C GLU A 186 8.90 15.47 3.83
N HIS A 187 8.24 14.93 2.80
CA HIS A 187 8.80 13.89 1.92
C HIS A 187 8.96 14.30 0.46
N GLY A 188 8.38 15.43 0.05
CA GLY A 188 8.15 15.71 -1.36
C GLY A 188 7.00 14.88 -1.93
N SER A 189 6.75 15.02 -3.23
CA SER A 189 5.69 14.32 -3.94
C SER A 189 6.21 13.78 -5.27
N LEU A 190 6.15 12.47 -5.46
CA LEU A 190 6.43 11.83 -6.75
C LEU A 190 5.16 11.71 -7.60
N VAL A 191 3.96 11.78 -7.00
CA VAL A 191 2.70 11.66 -7.73
C VAL A 191 2.50 12.79 -8.73
N ASP A 192 3.04 13.97 -8.47
CA ASP A 192 2.95 15.12 -9.37
C ASP A 192 3.72 14.91 -10.68
N SER A 193 4.72 14.02 -10.68
CA SER A 193 5.46 13.63 -11.90
C SER A 193 4.71 12.61 -12.76
N VAL A 194 3.63 12.00 -12.25
CA VAL A 194 2.84 11.00 -12.98
C VAL A 194 1.94 11.71 -13.99
N GLN A 195 2.46 11.93 -15.20
CA GLN A 195 1.75 12.62 -16.29
C GLN A 195 0.51 11.87 -16.76
N THR A 196 0.57 10.54 -16.75
CA THR A 196 -0.52 9.66 -17.18
C THR A 196 -0.66 8.52 -16.19
N ARG A 197 -1.88 8.27 -15.70
CA ARG A 197 -2.16 7.12 -14.84
C ARG A 197 -1.89 5.84 -15.63
N PRO A 198 -1.12 4.88 -15.11
CA PRO A 198 -0.82 3.65 -15.82
C PRO A 198 -2.08 2.83 -16.14
N SER A 199 -2.15 2.38 -17.40
CA SER A 199 -3.11 1.39 -17.88
C SER A 199 -2.35 0.32 -18.64
N GLY A 200 -2.68 -0.97 -18.42
CA GLY A 200 -1.88 -2.02 -19.03
C GLY A 200 -2.47 -3.42 -18.89
N TRP A 201 -1.65 -4.38 -19.24
CA TRP A 201 -1.89 -5.79 -19.03
C TRP A 201 -0.79 -6.38 -18.15
N CYS A 202 -1.17 -7.30 -17.25
CA CYS A 202 -0.28 -7.97 -16.29
C CYS A 202 -0.36 -9.48 -16.47
N SER A 203 0.78 -10.17 -16.51
CA SER A 203 0.83 -11.61 -16.72
C SER A 203 0.45 -12.46 -15.50
N TRP A 204 0.47 -11.88 -14.27
CA TRP A 204 0.36 -12.67 -13.04
C TRP A 204 -0.94 -13.45 -12.92
N TYR A 205 -2.08 -12.79 -13.03
CA TYR A 205 -3.38 -13.39 -12.68
C TYR A 205 -3.96 -14.40 -13.67
N HIS A 206 -3.23 -14.70 -14.74
CA HIS A 206 -3.57 -15.81 -15.64
C HIS A 206 -2.48 -16.89 -15.67
N TYR A 207 -1.22 -16.47 -15.73
CA TYR A 207 -0.09 -17.38 -15.95
C TYR A 207 0.70 -17.69 -14.68
N TYR A 208 0.58 -16.84 -13.64
CA TYR A 208 1.41 -16.90 -12.43
C TYR A 208 2.90 -17.03 -12.79
N ALA A 209 3.69 -17.74 -11.98
CA ALA A 209 5.11 -17.94 -12.23
C ALA A 209 5.41 -18.84 -13.45
N ASP A 210 4.38 -19.37 -14.13
CA ASP A 210 4.54 -20.19 -15.33
C ASP A 210 4.57 -19.39 -16.64
N VAL A 211 4.45 -18.08 -16.57
CA VAL A 211 4.53 -17.18 -17.73
C VAL A 211 5.78 -17.43 -18.58
N SER A 212 5.62 -17.32 -19.90
CA SER A 212 6.69 -17.44 -20.89
C SER A 212 6.70 -16.27 -21.87
N ALA A 213 7.79 -16.11 -22.61
CA ALA A 213 7.87 -15.11 -23.67
C ALA A 213 6.81 -15.29 -24.76
N ALA A 214 6.36 -16.53 -25.02
CA ALA A 214 5.29 -16.82 -25.97
C ALA A 214 3.95 -16.28 -25.49
N ASP A 215 3.65 -16.41 -24.19
CA ASP A 215 2.42 -15.87 -23.59
C ASP A 215 2.38 -14.33 -23.66
N ILE A 216 3.52 -13.68 -23.41
CA ILE A 216 3.62 -12.23 -23.55
C ILE A 216 3.35 -11.81 -24.99
N ARG A 217 3.95 -12.50 -25.99
CA ARG A 217 3.75 -12.17 -27.42
C ARG A 217 2.30 -12.37 -27.86
N GLU A 218 1.64 -13.44 -27.36
CA GLU A 218 0.23 -13.68 -27.66
C GLU A 218 -0.64 -12.51 -27.17
N ASN A 219 -0.50 -12.09 -25.90
CA ASN A 219 -1.27 -10.99 -25.34
C ASN A 219 -0.91 -9.63 -25.98
N LEU A 220 0.34 -9.45 -26.39
CA LEU A 220 0.78 -8.26 -27.13
C LEU A 220 0.09 -8.17 -28.50
N ALA A 221 -0.08 -9.28 -29.20
CA ALA A 221 -0.79 -9.35 -30.49
C ALA A 221 -2.29 -9.05 -30.33
N GLU A 222 -2.95 -9.64 -29.33
CA GLU A 222 -4.37 -9.35 -29.02
C GLU A 222 -4.58 -7.87 -28.61
N ARG A 223 -3.68 -7.35 -27.76
CA ARG A 223 -3.69 -5.95 -27.34
C ARG A 223 -3.65 -5.00 -28.53
N ALA A 224 -2.81 -5.26 -29.53
CA ALA A 224 -2.64 -4.38 -30.68
C ALA A 224 -3.94 -4.22 -31.49
N VAL A 225 -4.77 -5.26 -31.53
CA VAL A 225 -6.02 -5.28 -32.31
C VAL A 225 -7.21 -4.83 -31.48
N ARG A 226 -7.37 -5.35 -30.26
CA ARG A 226 -8.59 -5.18 -29.46
C ARG A 226 -8.48 -4.13 -28.38
N PHE A 227 -7.29 -3.91 -27.82
CA PHE A 227 -7.09 -3.08 -26.62
C PHE A 227 -5.95 -2.06 -26.78
N PRO A 228 -5.98 -1.20 -27.82
CA PRO A 228 -4.88 -0.25 -28.07
C PRO A 228 -4.63 0.75 -26.92
N ALA A 229 -5.61 0.96 -26.05
CA ALA A 229 -5.49 1.84 -24.88
C ALA A 229 -4.69 1.22 -23.71
N LEU A 230 -4.40 -0.08 -23.72
CA LEU A 230 -3.47 -0.70 -22.78
C LEU A 230 -2.04 -0.26 -23.14
N ARG A 231 -1.46 0.62 -22.35
CA ARG A 231 -0.15 1.25 -22.64
C ARG A 231 1.03 0.41 -22.17
N TYR A 232 0.87 -0.31 -21.07
CA TYR A 232 1.93 -1.11 -20.48
C TYR A 232 1.68 -2.60 -20.68
N VAL A 233 2.76 -3.36 -20.90
CA VAL A 233 2.77 -4.82 -20.85
C VAL A 233 3.69 -5.21 -19.71
N GLN A 234 3.09 -5.65 -18.59
CA GLN A 234 3.81 -6.00 -17.38
C GLN A 234 4.17 -7.48 -17.37
N ILE A 235 5.47 -7.76 -17.42
CA ILE A 235 6.05 -9.08 -17.18
C ILE A 235 6.19 -9.21 -15.66
N ASP A 236 5.35 -10.06 -15.06
CA ASP A 236 5.32 -10.27 -13.62
C ASP A 236 6.28 -11.40 -13.19
N ASP A 237 6.22 -11.85 -11.94
CA ASP A 237 7.05 -12.91 -11.37
C ASP A 237 7.08 -14.18 -12.24
N GLY A 238 8.25 -14.76 -12.45
CA GLY A 238 8.47 -15.97 -13.25
C GLY A 238 9.44 -15.81 -14.41
N TYR A 239 9.86 -14.59 -14.74
CA TYR A 239 10.84 -14.35 -15.79
C TYR A 239 12.27 -14.59 -15.36
N GLN A 240 12.58 -14.42 -14.09
CA GLN A 240 13.91 -14.56 -13.51
C GLN A 240 14.24 -16.03 -13.20
N ALA A 241 15.52 -16.38 -13.29
CA ALA A 241 16.00 -17.71 -12.98
C ALA A 241 15.90 -18.03 -11.48
N LYS A 242 16.21 -17.03 -10.62
CA LYS A 242 16.23 -17.11 -9.16
C LYS A 242 15.77 -15.83 -8.52
N MET A 243 15.13 -15.92 -7.34
CA MET A 243 14.86 -14.75 -6.51
C MET A 243 16.17 -14.12 -6.07
N GLY A 244 16.38 -12.84 -6.44
CA GLY A 244 17.63 -12.10 -6.21
C GLY A 244 18.45 -11.87 -7.47
N ASP A 245 18.38 -12.75 -8.46
CA ASP A 245 19.15 -12.65 -9.71
C ASP A 245 18.29 -12.01 -10.82
N TRP A 246 17.92 -10.75 -10.65
CA TRP A 246 16.94 -10.04 -11.48
C TRP A 246 17.38 -9.80 -12.93
N LEU A 247 18.66 -9.92 -13.21
CA LEU A 247 19.23 -9.75 -14.55
C LEU A 247 19.40 -11.09 -15.31
N ASP A 248 19.07 -12.21 -14.66
CA ASP A 248 19.19 -13.54 -15.24
C ASP A 248 17.81 -14.10 -15.57
N PRO A 249 17.42 -14.14 -16.84
CA PRO A 249 16.12 -14.69 -17.23
C PRO A 249 16.07 -16.21 -17.08
N SER A 250 14.89 -16.73 -16.79
CA SER A 250 14.61 -18.16 -16.79
C SER A 250 14.64 -18.73 -18.23
N PRO A 251 14.78 -20.06 -18.39
CA PRO A 251 14.73 -20.69 -19.73
C PRO A 251 13.43 -20.43 -20.52
N LYS A 252 12.34 -20.03 -19.87
CA LYS A 252 11.09 -19.66 -20.54
C LYS A 252 11.19 -18.34 -21.34
N PHE A 253 12.28 -17.59 -21.16
CA PHE A 253 12.61 -16.34 -21.84
C PHE A 253 13.93 -16.50 -22.63
N GLU A 254 13.97 -17.46 -23.57
CA GLU A 254 15.16 -17.94 -24.28
C GLU A 254 16.02 -16.83 -24.91
N GLN A 255 15.37 -15.77 -25.44
CA GLN A 255 16.07 -14.61 -26.05
C GLN A 255 16.36 -13.50 -25.04
N GLY A 256 16.01 -13.71 -23.76
CA GLY A 256 16.12 -12.74 -22.70
C GLY A 256 15.01 -11.68 -22.69
N VAL A 257 14.78 -11.11 -21.51
CA VAL A 257 13.72 -10.10 -21.29
C VAL A 257 14.01 -8.80 -22.05
N ALA A 258 15.29 -8.43 -22.23
CA ALA A 258 15.68 -7.24 -22.99
C ALA A 258 15.24 -7.31 -24.47
N ALA A 259 15.27 -8.50 -25.09
CA ALA A 259 14.77 -8.69 -26.45
C ALA A 259 13.24 -8.51 -26.50
N LEU A 260 12.55 -9.14 -25.56
CA LEU A 260 11.08 -9.02 -25.44
C LEU A 260 10.63 -7.58 -25.15
N ALA A 261 11.36 -6.85 -24.33
CA ALA A 261 11.08 -5.43 -24.06
C ALA A 261 11.17 -4.58 -25.35
N ARG A 262 12.16 -4.86 -26.22
CA ARG A 262 12.23 -4.21 -27.56
C ARG A 262 11.07 -4.57 -28.47
N GLU A 263 10.58 -5.83 -28.41
CA GLU A 263 9.37 -6.23 -29.17
C GLU A 263 8.14 -5.48 -28.67
N ILE A 264 7.99 -5.30 -27.34
CA ILE A 264 6.90 -4.55 -26.72
C ILE A 264 6.95 -3.08 -27.19
N HIS A 265 8.12 -2.44 -27.13
CA HIS A 265 8.30 -1.08 -27.64
C HIS A 265 7.97 -0.96 -29.14
N ALA A 266 8.44 -1.90 -29.96
CA ALA A 266 8.15 -1.92 -31.39
C ALA A 266 6.64 -2.07 -31.70
N ALA A 267 5.87 -2.66 -30.78
CA ALA A 267 4.41 -2.76 -30.87
C ALA A 267 3.68 -1.51 -30.33
N GLY A 268 4.39 -0.45 -29.99
CA GLY A 268 3.82 0.80 -29.48
C GLY A 268 3.31 0.73 -28.04
N CYS A 269 3.91 -0.15 -27.22
CA CYS A 269 3.65 -0.27 -25.79
C CYS A 269 4.91 0.01 -24.98
N GLU A 270 4.74 0.19 -23.67
CA GLU A 270 5.82 0.30 -22.72
C GLU A 270 5.98 -1.01 -21.92
N PRO A 271 7.18 -1.60 -21.86
CA PRO A 271 7.41 -2.74 -21.00
C PRO A 271 7.44 -2.34 -19.53
N ALA A 272 6.76 -3.13 -18.69
CA ALA A 272 6.83 -3.04 -17.25
C ALA A 272 7.37 -4.34 -16.68
N LEU A 273 8.10 -4.28 -15.58
CA LEU A 273 8.76 -5.44 -15.00
C LEU A 273 8.52 -5.54 -13.49
N TRP A 274 8.18 -6.73 -13.05
CA TRP A 274 8.13 -7.09 -11.64
C TRP A 274 9.55 -7.35 -11.09
N VAL A 275 9.85 -6.80 -9.92
CA VAL A 275 11.11 -7.03 -9.19
C VAL A 275 10.82 -7.06 -7.69
N ALA A 276 11.43 -7.98 -6.95
CA ALA A 276 11.39 -7.98 -5.48
C ALA A 276 12.78 -7.59 -4.92
N PRO A 277 13.08 -6.28 -4.83
CA PRO A 277 14.44 -5.78 -4.74
C PRO A 277 15.22 -6.21 -3.50
N PHE A 278 14.52 -6.54 -2.41
CA PHE A 278 15.14 -6.81 -1.12
C PHE A 278 15.35 -8.29 -0.81
N ILE A 279 14.78 -9.22 -1.60
CA ILE A 279 14.82 -10.65 -1.26
C ILE A 279 15.77 -11.42 -2.18
N ALA A 280 16.35 -12.49 -1.60
CA ALA A 280 17.10 -13.49 -2.34
C ALA A 280 16.87 -14.89 -1.76
N GLU A 281 16.87 -15.90 -2.64
CA GLU A 281 16.88 -17.31 -2.25
C GLU A 281 18.31 -17.85 -2.13
N PRO A 282 18.57 -18.94 -1.36
CA PRO A 282 19.91 -19.50 -1.20
C PRO A 282 20.59 -19.93 -2.50
N GLY A 283 19.79 -20.26 -3.51
CA GLY A 283 20.28 -20.68 -4.83
C GLY A 283 20.70 -19.53 -5.75
N SER A 284 20.47 -18.28 -5.36
CA SER A 284 20.86 -17.11 -6.16
C SER A 284 22.37 -16.83 -6.05
N ARG A 285 22.92 -16.25 -7.12
CA ARG A 285 24.33 -15.82 -7.11
C ARG A 285 24.58 -14.72 -6.10
N VAL A 286 23.65 -13.76 -5.99
CA VAL A 286 23.79 -12.67 -5.03
C VAL A 286 23.92 -13.19 -3.60
N PHE A 287 23.20 -14.26 -3.22
CA PHE A 287 23.30 -14.85 -1.90
C PHE A 287 24.61 -15.63 -1.72
N GLN A 288 25.03 -16.40 -2.73
CA GLN A 288 26.22 -17.24 -2.67
C GLN A 288 27.51 -16.41 -2.67
N ASP A 289 27.56 -15.35 -3.48
CA ASP A 289 28.75 -14.53 -3.66
C ASP A 289 28.90 -13.49 -2.54
N HIS A 290 27.79 -13.03 -1.93
CA HIS A 290 27.77 -11.92 -0.98
C HIS A 290 26.91 -12.20 0.27
N PRO A 291 27.21 -13.24 1.06
CA PRO A 291 26.44 -13.56 2.27
C PRO A 291 26.52 -12.46 3.35
N ASP A 292 27.50 -11.58 3.28
CA ASP A 292 27.67 -10.43 4.16
C ASP A 292 26.73 -9.25 3.85
N TRP A 293 26.08 -9.24 2.68
CA TRP A 293 25.13 -8.21 2.28
C TRP A 293 23.74 -8.35 2.93
N PHE A 294 23.50 -9.46 3.60
CA PHE A 294 22.16 -9.76 4.14
C PHE A 294 22.05 -9.35 5.61
N VAL A 295 20.83 -8.96 5.99
CA VAL A 295 20.45 -8.73 7.39
C VAL A 295 20.80 -9.97 8.20
N LYS A 296 21.45 -9.79 9.36
CA LYS A 296 21.99 -10.89 10.18
C LYS A 296 21.14 -11.17 11.40
N GLY A 297 21.10 -12.43 11.81
CA GLY A 297 20.60 -12.83 13.12
C GLY A 297 21.63 -12.58 14.22
N ASP A 298 21.23 -12.91 15.46
CA ASP A 298 22.13 -12.79 16.64
C ASP A 298 23.35 -13.71 16.58
N ASP A 299 23.29 -14.75 15.75
CA ASP A 299 24.38 -15.67 15.46
C ASP A 299 25.39 -15.11 14.44
N GLY A 300 25.14 -13.91 13.90
CA GLY A 300 25.98 -13.26 12.89
C GLY A 300 25.84 -13.85 11.48
N LEU A 301 24.95 -14.82 11.28
CA LEU A 301 24.64 -15.42 9.98
C LEU A 301 23.46 -14.69 9.32
N PRO A 302 23.29 -14.78 7.98
CA PRO A 302 22.11 -14.26 7.32
C PRO A 302 20.82 -14.77 7.98
N LEU A 303 19.89 -13.84 8.28
CA LEU A 303 18.64 -14.13 8.96
C LEU A 303 17.61 -14.70 7.97
N PRO A 304 17.20 -15.99 8.09
CA PRO A 304 16.08 -16.48 7.29
C PRO A 304 14.80 -15.75 7.68
N SER A 305 14.09 -15.19 6.71
CA SER A 305 12.93 -14.31 6.96
C SER A 305 11.80 -15.04 7.73
N GLU A 306 11.66 -16.34 7.58
CA GLU A 306 10.66 -17.14 8.30
C GLU A 306 10.88 -17.20 9.83
N ARG A 307 12.03 -16.78 10.35
CA ARG A 307 12.22 -16.65 11.80
C ARG A 307 11.39 -15.52 12.40
N VAL A 308 11.14 -14.47 11.64
CA VAL A 308 10.49 -13.23 12.13
C VAL A 308 9.30 -12.77 11.28
N THR A 309 9.05 -13.43 10.14
CA THR A 309 7.87 -13.22 9.30
C THR A 309 7.27 -14.57 8.89
N TYR A 310 6.21 -14.55 8.05
CA TYR A 310 5.69 -15.80 7.47
C TYR A 310 6.62 -16.45 6.42
N GLY A 311 7.71 -15.77 6.05
CA GLY A 311 8.78 -16.31 5.19
C GLY A 311 8.73 -15.82 3.76
N GLY A 312 7.70 -16.16 3.02
CA GLY A 312 7.53 -15.85 1.60
C GLY A 312 6.54 -16.81 0.94
N TRP A 313 6.21 -16.61 -0.34
CA TRP A 313 5.19 -17.39 -1.04
C TRP A 313 5.76 -18.47 -2.00
N ARG A 314 7.01 -18.34 -2.44
CA ARG A 314 7.70 -19.34 -3.24
C ARG A 314 9.22 -19.19 -3.17
N CYS A 315 9.97 -20.21 -3.58
CA CYS A 315 11.46 -20.20 -3.56
C CYS A 315 12.04 -19.80 -2.20
N THR A 316 11.38 -20.25 -1.12
CA THR A 316 11.82 -20.02 0.26
C THR A 316 12.94 -21.02 0.65
N PRO A 317 13.75 -20.72 1.70
CA PRO A 317 13.69 -19.53 2.55
C PRO A 317 14.17 -18.27 1.83
N TRP A 318 13.62 -17.11 2.23
CA TRP A 318 14.11 -15.83 1.76
C TRP A 318 15.07 -15.20 2.76
N TYR A 319 16.06 -14.52 2.22
CA TYR A 319 16.98 -13.68 2.95
C TYR A 319 16.86 -12.25 2.46
N VAL A 320 17.12 -11.27 3.35
CA VAL A 320 16.85 -9.87 3.07
C VAL A 320 18.16 -9.10 2.90
N LEU A 321 18.32 -8.44 1.76
CA LEU A 321 19.41 -7.51 1.51
C LEU A 321 19.33 -6.33 2.48
N ASP A 322 20.46 -6.02 3.12
CA ASP A 322 20.55 -4.94 4.09
C ASP A 322 20.68 -3.58 3.39
N GLY A 323 19.58 -2.80 3.37
CA GLY A 323 19.55 -1.47 2.76
C GLY A 323 20.52 -0.46 3.39
N THR A 324 21.09 -0.74 4.57
CA THR A 324 22.12 0.12 5.18
C THR A 324 23.53 -0.18 4.66
N HIS A 325 23.74 -1.35 4.03
CA HIS A 325 25.04 -1.76 3.51
C HIS A 325 25.38 -0.99 2.21
N PRO A 326 26.52 -0.28 2.14
CA PRO A 326 26.85 0.55 0.97
C PRO A 326 26.93 -0.24 -0.35
N GLU A 327 27.45 -1.47 -0.32
CA GLU A 327 27.55 -2.31 -1.52
C GLU A 327 26.20 -2.83 -1.97
N VAL A 328 25.27 -3.09 -1.04
CA VAL A 328 23.86 -3.42 -1.38
C VAL A 328 23.20 -2.25 -2.09
N GLN A 329 23.38 -1.02 -1.58
CA GLN A 329 22.86 0.18 -2.26
C GLN A 329 23.44 0.31 -3.67
N ALA A 330 24.74 0.12 -3.83
CA ALA A 330 25.41 0.15 -5.14
C ALA A 330 24.90 -0.98 -6.06
N HIS A 331 24.63 -2.17 -5.52
CA HIS A 331 24.07 -3.29 -6.26
C HIS A 331 22.65 -2.98 -6.74
N LEU A 332 21.75 -2.53 -5.85
CA LEU A 332 20.37 -2.16 -6.20
C LEU A 332 20.35 -1.07 -7.29
N GLU A 333 21.15 -0.02 -7.11
CA GLU A 333 21.27 1.05 -8.10
C GLU A 333 21.76 0.52 -9.45
N ARG A 334 22.75 -0.38 -9.48
CA ARG A 334 23.27 -0.99 -10.71
C ARG A 334 22.21 -1.88 -11.38
N VAL A 335 21.47 -2.71 -10.63
CA VAL A 335 20.41 -3.57 -11.17
C VAL A 335 19.37 -2.72 -11.89
N PHE A 336 18.79 -1.72 -11.23
CA PHE A 336 17.74 -0.89 -11.81
C PHE A 336 18.24 -0.01 -12.96
N ARG A 337 19.48 0.47 -12.90
CA ARG A 337 20.11 1.17 -14.02
C ARG A 337 20.24 0.25 -15.24
N THR A 338 20.66 -0.99 -15.06
CA THR A 338 20.75 -1.98 -16.15
C THR A 338 19.38 -2.28 -16.75
N LEU A 339 18.37 -2.52 -15.92
CA LEU A 339 16.99 -2.75 -16.38
C LEU A 339 16.47 -1.56 -17.18
N ARG A 340 16.77 -0.34 -16.74
CA ARG A 340 16.36 0.87 -17.45
C ARG A 340 17.15 1.09 -18.74
N GLU A 341 18.48 1.18 -18.66
CA GLU A 341 19.31 1.66 -19.76
C GLU A 341 19.56 0.58 -20.83
N GLN A 342 19.67 -0.68 -20.39
CA GLN A 342 19.99 -1.78 -21.31
C GLN A 342 18.74 -2.55 -21.75
N TRP A 343 17.74 -2.68 -20.86
CA TRP A 343 16.50 -3.40 -21.20
C TRP A 343 15.37 -2.46 -21.63
N GLY A 344 15.48 -1.15 -21.40
CA GLY A 344 14.49 -0.16 -21.78
C GLY A 344 13.23 -0.20 -20.92
N ILE A 345 13.33 -0.64 -19.66
CA ILE A 345 12.21 -0.72 -18.74
C ILE A 345 12.07 0.61 -17.98
N HIS A 346 10.90 1.22 -18.03
CA HIS A 346 10.61 2.47 -17.34
C HIS A 346 9.50 2.36 -16.30
N TYR A 347 8.87 1.21 -16.16
CA TYR A 347 7.91 0.93 -15.11
C TYR A 347 8.32 -0.34 -14.35
N PHE A 348 8.46 -0.21 -13.02
CA PHE A 348 8.82 -1.29 -12.12
C PHE A 348 7.74 -1.52 -11.07
N LYS A 349 7.13 -2.73 -11.05
CA LYS A 349 6.35 -3.21 -9.92
C LYS A 349 7.32 -3.79 -8.90
N LEU A 350 7.47 -3.09 -7.78
CA LEU A 350 8.38 -3.45 -6.70
C LEU A 350 7.62 -4.22 -5.64
N ASP A 351 7.84 -5.52 -5.58
CA ASP A 351 7.12 -6.42 -4.68
C ASP A 351 7.99 -6.90 -3.51
N ALA A 352 7.37 -7.59 -2.54
CA ALA A 352 8.03 -8.04 -1.33
C ALA A 352 8.77 -6.91 -0.57
N ASN A 353 8.33 -5.68 -0.70
CA ASN A 353 9.05 -4.52 -0.19
C ASN A 353 9.07 -4.45 1.34
N PHE A 354 8.06 -4.97 2.04
CA PHE A 354 8.07 -4.91 3.50
C PHE A 354 9.18 -5.78 4.14
N TRP A 355 9.72 -6.76 3.39
CA TRP A 355 10.93 -7.47 3.83
C TRP A 355 12.14 -6.54 3.96
N GLY A 356 12.26 -5.51 3.11
CA GLY A 356 13.30 -4.49 3.24
C GLY A 356 13.23 -3.68 4.54
N ALA A 357 12.08 -3.72 5.25
CA ALA A 357 11.88 -3.18 6.59
C ALA A 357 11.68 -4.30 7.63
N ILE A 358 12.42 -5.40 7.52
CA ILE A 358 12.32 -6.56 8.41
C ILE A 358 12.74 -6.19 9.82
N HIS A 359 12.04 -6.71 10.82
CA HIS A 359 12.41 -6.57 12.24
C HIS A 359 13.25 -7.76 12.72
N GLY A 360 13.81 -7.66 13.92
CA GLY A 360 14.50 -8.77 14.60
C GLY A 360 15.87 -9.13 14.03
N GLY A 361 16.41 -8.29 13.09
CA GLY A 361 17.72 -8.48 12.54
C GLY A 361 18.72 -7.38 12.94
N GLN A 362 19.98 -7.66 12.68
CA GLN A 362 21.09 -6.72 12.84
C GLN A 362 21.50 -6.18 11.48
N PHE A 363 21.52 -4.85 11.37
CA PHE A 363 21.94 -4.14 10.16
C PHE A 363 23.44 -3.85 10.20
N HIS A 364 24.04 -3.66 9.01
CA HIS A 364 25.43 -3.20 8.83
C HIS A 364 25.66 -1.88 9.58
N ASP A 365 24.74 -0.92 9.45
CA ASP A 365 24.67 0.25 10.32
C ASP A 365 23.84 -0.09 11.56
N ALA A 366 24.51 -0.45 12.66
CA ALA A 366 23.86 -0.85 13.90
C ALA A 366 23.00 0.28 14.54
N SER A 367 23.16 1.53 14.12
CA SER A 367 22.37 2.67 14.61
C SER A 367 21.07 2.87 13.82
N ALA A 368 20.95 2.29 12.63
CA ALA A 368 19.80 2.43 11.76
C ALA A 368 18.60 1.64 12.24
N THR A 369 17.41 2.20 12.09
CA THR A 369 16.14 1.49 12.24
C THR A 369 15.79 0.73 10.96
N ARG A 370 14.80 -0.18 11.03
CA ARG A 370 14.27 -0.87 9.85
C ARG A 370 13.67 0.09 8.81
N VAL A 371 13.12 1.22 9.28
CA VAL A 371 12.61 2.29 8.40
C VAL A 371 13.76 2.91 7.61
N GLU A 372 14.87 3.27 8.28
CA GLU A 372 16.06 3.81 7.61
C GLU A 372 16.68 2.79 6.65
N ALA A 373 16.76 1.51 7.03
CA ALA A 373 17.28 0.45 6.17
C ALA A 373 16.46 0.36 4.86
N TYR A 374 15.15 0.24 4.97
CA TYR A 374 14.26 0.22 3.82
C TYR A 374 14.40 1.47 2.95
N ARG A 375 14.33 2.67 3.55
CA ARG A 375 14.39 3.93 2.83
C ARG A 375 15.71 4.13 2.08
N ARG A 376 16.85 3.75 2.69
CA ARG A 376 18.17 3.81 2.03
C ARG A 376 18.25 2.86 0.83
N GLY A 377 17.71 1.63 0.95
CA GLY A 377 17.62 0.68 -0.16
C GLY A 377 16.71 1.20 -1.28
N MET A 378 15.51 1.70 -0.94
CA MET A 378 14.58 2.28 -1.92
C MET A 378 15.13 3.53 -2.61
N ALA A 379 15.89 4.37 -1.90
CA ALA A 379 16.56 5.51 -2.50
C ALA A 379 17.60 5.07 -3.55
N ALA A 380 18.30 3.94 -3.33
CA ALA A 380 19.21 3.36 -4.32
C ALA A 380 18.45 2.81 -5.54
N VAL A 381 17.30 2.14 -5.32
CA VAL A 381 16.39 1.70 -6.40
C VAL A 381 15.93 2.90 -7.23
N LEU A 382 15.47 3.98 -6.59
CA LEU A 382 15.00 5.19 -7.26
C LEU A 382 16.12 5.85 -8.09
N ARG A 383 17.35 5.94 -7.56
CA ARG A 383 18.50 6.45 -8.33
C ARG A 383 18.81 5.58 -9.54
N GLY A 384 18.78 4.26 -9.40
CA GLY A 384 19.02 3.33 -10.50
C GLY A 384 17.94 3.38 -11.58
N ALA A 385 16.66 3.43 -11.17
CA ALA A 385 15.54 3.59 -12.06
C ALA A 385 15.58 4.95 -12.79
N GLY A 386 16.08 5.98 -12.13
CA GLY A 386 16.33 7.31 -12.70
C GLY A 386 15.06 8.10 -13.00
N GLU A 387 15.25 9.33 -13.49
CA GLU A 387 14.17 10.25 -13.81
C GLU A 387 13.27 9.70 -14.93
N GLY A 388 11.96 9.91 -14.81
CA GLY A 388 10.94 9.44 -15.75
C GLY A 388 10.54 7.98 -15.60
N ALA A 389 11.15 7.20 -14.68
CA ALA A 389 10.67 5.87 -14.35
C ALA A 389 9.45 5.94 -13.41
N PHE A 390 8.54 4.99 -13.56
CA PHE A 390 7.41 4.78 -12.64
C PHE A 390 7.70 3.60 -11.71
N LEU A 391 7.68 3.84 -10.41
CA LEU A 391 7.89 2.84 -9.37
C LEU A 391 6.55 2.60 -8.66
N LEU A 392 6.04 1.36 -8.76
CA LEU A 392 4.85 0.90 -8.04
C LEU A 392 5.30 0.11 -6.82
N GLY A 393 5.00 0.58 -5.62
CA GLY A 393 5.18 -0.19 -4.38
C GLY A 393 4.11 -1.28 -4.26
N CYS A 394 4.53 -2.52 -4.00
CA CYS A 394 3.64 -3.65 -3.74
C CYS A 394 4.19 -4.44 -2.54
N ASN A 395 3.31 -5.03 -1.73
CA ASN A 395 3.68 -5.61 -0.44
C ASN A 395 4.68 -4.70 0.30
N ALA A 396 4.37 -3.40 0.34
CA ALA A 396 5.27 -2.37 0.82
C ALA A 396 4.90 -1.93 2.24
N PRO A 397 5.86 -1.47 3.04
CA PRO A 397 5.55 -0.70 4.22
C PRO A 397 5.01 0.66 3.77
N ILE A 398 3.78 1.00 4.20
CA ILE A 398 3.04 2.14 3.62
C ILE A 398 3.76 3.47 3.92
N TRP A 399 3.89 3.85 5.19
CA TRP A 399 4.51 5.11 5.57
C TRP A 399 6.01 5.21 5.24
N PRO A 400 6.83 4.17 5.45
CA PRO A 400 8.23 4.20 5.01
C PRO A 400 8.44 4.42 3.50
N SER A 401 7.40 4.17 2.67
CA SER A 401 7.46 4.37 1.20
C SER A 401 7.16 5.80 0.75
N LEU A 402 6.72 6.68 1.66
CA LEU A 402 6.39 8.08 1.34
C LEU A 402 7.58 8.81 0.68
N GLY A 403 7.32 9.42 -0.49
CA GLY A 403 8.31 10.11 -1.31
C GLY A 403 9.30 9.20 -2.06
N LEU A 404 9.08 7.87 -2.09
CA LEU A 404 9.98 6.90 -2.73
C LEU A 404 9.33 6.09 -3.86
N VAL A 405 8.01 6.16 -4.01
CA VAL A 405 7.24 5.47 -5.06
C VAL A 405 6.23 6.42 -5.71
N HIS A 406 5.94 6.17 -6.98
CA HIS A 406 4.99 6.95 -7.80
C HIS A 406 3.57 6.38 -7.71
N GLY A 407 3.46 5.09 -7.52
CA GLY A 407 2.22 4.34 -7.31
C GLY A 407 2.31 3.41 -6.12
N MET A 408 1.16 3.05 -5.56
CA MET A 408 1.07 2.11 -4.45
C MET A 408 -0.09 1.14 -4.67
N ARG A 409 0.21 -0.16 -4.66
CA ARG A 409 -0.76 -1.22 -4.47
C ARG A 409 -1.33 -1.11 -3.05
N VAL A 410 -2.62 -1.07 -2.92
CA VAL A 410 -3.29 -0.77 -1.64
C VAL A 410 -4.16 -1.90 -1.11
N SER A 411 -4.26 -3.00 -1.84
CA SER A 411 -5.06 -4.17 -1.49
C SER A 411 -4.27 -5.47 -1.59
N ASP A 412 -4.79 -6.53 -1.00
CA ASP A 412 -4.31 -7.91 -1.21
C ASP A 412 -4.50 -8.34 -2.68
N ASP A 413 -3.93 -9.46 -3.07
CA ASP A 413 -4.04 -10.01 -4.42
C ASP A 413 -5.48 -10.36 -4.78
N VAL A 414 -5.88 -9.98 -5.99
CA VAL A 414 -7.18 -10.36 -6.53
C VAL A 414 -7.23 -11.88 -6.76
N GLU A 415 -8.33 -12.48 -6.35
CA GLU A 415 -8.69 -13.86 -6.67
C GLU A 415 -10.13 -13.87 -7.16
N ARG A 416 -10.46 -14.70 -8.14
CA ARG A 416 -11.82 -14.85 -8.70
C ARG A 416 -12.72 -15.57 -7.72
N HIS A 417 -13.11 -14.84 -6.66
CA HIS A 417 -13.87 -15.34 -5.55
C HIS A 417 -14.60 -14.18 -4.86
N GLY A 418 -15.92 -14.25 -4.69
CA GLY A 418 -16.72 -13.14 -4.19
C GLY A 418 -16.25 -12.53 -2.87
N PRO A 419 -15.98 -13.32 -1.80
CA PRO A 419 -15.43 -12.80 -0.55
C PRO A 419 -14.11 -12.05 -0.74
N ARG A 420 -13.24 -12.47 -1.70
CA ARG A 420 -11.99 -11.80 -2.00
C ARG A 420 -12.22 -10.45 -2.69
N PHE A 421 -13.11 -10.38 -3.66
CA PHE A 421 -13.48 -9.12 -4.32
C PHE A 421 -14.00 -8.10 -3.30
N ARG A 422 -14.80 -8.54 -2.34
CA ARG A 422 -15.30 -7.69 -1.24
C ARG A 422 -14.19 -7.25 -0.29
N GLN A 423 -13.26 -8.14 0.05
CA GLN A 423 -12.11 -7.81 0.90
C GLN A 423 -11.24 -6.72 0.25
N ILE A 424 -10.76 -6.95 -0.98
CA ILE A 424 -9.86 -6.01 -1.66
C ILE A 424 -10.54 -4.66 -1.95
N ALA A 425 -11.85 -4.67 -2.25
CA ALA A 425 -12.60 -3.44 -2.40
C ALA A 425 -12.58 -2.60 -1.11
N ARG A 426 -12.83 -3.23 0.05
CA ARG A 426 -12.80 -2.53 1.35
C ARG A 426 -11.41 -1.98 1.66
N GLU A 427 -10.36 -2.77 1.40
CA GLU A 427 -8.97 -2.34 1.55
C GLU A 427 -8.64 -1.12 0.68
N ALA A 428 -9.07 -1.14 -0.60
CA ALA A 428 -8.88 -0.05 -1.53
C ALA A 428 -9.69 1.21 -1.14
N PHE A 429 -10.95 1.05 -0.70
CA PHE A 429 -11.82 2.17 -0.32
C PHE A 429 -11.31 2.90 0.93
N CYS A 430 -10.78 2.18 1.90
CA CYS A 430 -10.13 2.77 3.08
C CYS A 430 -8.96 3.68 2.70
N ARG A 431 -8.25 3.37 1.61
CA ARG A 431 -7.07 4.10 1.12
C ARG A 431 -7.36 4.99 -0.10
N ALA A 432 -8.61 5.06 -0.55
CA ALA A 432 -9.01 5.85 -1.74
C ALA A 432 -8.60 7.33 -1.65
N TRP A 433 -8.56 7.90 -0.43
CA TRP A 433 -8.10 9.26 -0.16
C TRP A 433 -6.64 9.52 -0.57
N GLN A 434 -5.81 8.47 -0.68
CA GLN A 434 -4.40 8.55 -1.06
C GLN A 434 -4.22 8.75 -2.58
N ASN A 435 -5.25 8.38 -3.38
CA ASN A 435 -5.18 8.41 -4.84
C ASN A 435 -4.99 9.84 -5.38
N GLY A 436 -3.90 10.07 -6.10
CA GLY A 436 -3.53 11.36 -6.64
C GLY A 436 -3.09 12.40 -5.59
N ARG A 437 -3.08 12.02 -4.31
CA ARG A 437 -2.55 12.86 -3.21
C ARG A 437 -1.17 12.37 -2.75
N LEU A 438 -0.97 11.09 -2.54
CA LEU A 438 0.32 10.52 -2.13
C LEU A 438 0.99 9.76 -3.27
N TRP A 439 0.21 9.05 -4.07
CA TRP A 439 0.63 8.20 -5.20
C TRP A 439 -0.54 7.93 -6.15
N ALA A 440 -0.25 7.35 -7.31
CA ALA A 440 -1.27 6.69 -8.12
C ALA A 440 -1.69 5.40 -7.41
N LEU A 441 -2.98 5.26 -7.11
CA LEU A 441 -3.50 4.10 -6.40
C LEU A 441 -3.61 2.91 -7.36
N ASP A 442 -3.11 1.75 -6.93
CA ASP A 442 -3.29 0.47 -7.61
C ASP A 442 -4.25 -0.41 -6.79
N PRO A 443 -5.50 -0.61 -7.25
CA PRO A 443 -6.48 -1.47 -6.58
C PRO A 443 -6.32 -2.95 -6.95
N ASP A 444 -5.25 -3.30 -7.65
CA ASP A 444 -4.97 -4.56 -8.33
C ASP A 444 -5.66 -4.73 -9.69
N CYS A 445 -5.42 -5.88 -10.33
CA CYS A 445 -5.82 -6.13 -11.70
C CYS A 445 -7.32 -6.36 -11.88
N VAL A 446 -7.79 -5.98 -13.06
CA VAL A 446 -9.12 -6.31 -13.57
C VAL A 446 -9.13 -7.78 -13.95
N CYS A 447 -9.96 -8.60 -13.30
CA CYS A 447 -10.20 -10.00 -13.63
C CYS A 447 -11.68 -10.18 -13.97
N LEU A 448 -11.97 -10.62 -15.19
CA LEU A 448 -13.33 -10.69 -15.75
C LEU A 448 -13.77 -12.13 -16.05
N ARG A 449 -12.88 -13.11 -15.95
CA ARG A 449 -13.14 -14.50 -16.28
C ARG A 449 -12.68 -15.46 -15.21
N ASP A 450 -13.38 -16.59 -15.12
CA ASP A 450 -12.97 -17.70 -14.29
C ASP A 450 -11.66 -18.35 -14.79
N LEU A 451 -10.92 -18.91 -13.85
CA LEU A 451 -9.86 -19.88 -14.11
C LEU A 451 -10.34 -21.27 -13.69
N PRO A 452 -9.67 -22.36 -14.14
CA PRO A 452 -10.06 -23.72 -13.77
C PRO A 452 -10.20 -23.95 -12.26
N ASN A 453 -9.39 -23.27 -11.46
CA ASN A 453 -9.30 -23.39 -10.00
C ASN A 453 -9.83 -22.17 -9.22
N GLN A 454 -10.32 -21.14 -9.89
CA GLN A 454 -10.88 -19.93 -9.28
C GLN A 454 -12.15 -19.53 -10.01
N ARG A 455 -13.27 -19.43 -9.28
CA ARG A 455 -14.57 -19.10 -9.86
C ARG A 455 -15.32 -18.09 -9.00
N ALA A 456 -16.00 -17.18 -9.67
CA ALA A 456 -16.88 -16.20 -9.06
C ALA A 456 -18.24 -16.19 -9.76
N GLY A 457 -19.29 -15.76 -9.08
CA GLY A 457 -20.60 -15.56 -9.67
C GLY A 457 -20.70 -14.28 -10.48
N GLU A 458 -21.74 -14.15 -11.28
CA GLU A 458 -22.00 -12.92 -12.06
C GLU A 458 -22.10 -11.69 -11.15
N THR A 459 -22.82 -11.78 -10.05
CA THR A 459 -22.96 -10.70 -9.06
C THR A 459 -21.61 -10.32 -8.43
N ASP A 460 -20.72 -11.29 -8.22
CA ASP A 460 -19.37 -11.04 -7.70
C ASP A 460 -18.51 -10.27 -8.71
N TYR A 461 -18.59 -10.60 -10.02
CA TYR A 461 -17.90 -9.82 -11.06
C TYR A 461 -18.49 -8.41 -11.20
N GLN A 462 -19.82 -8.24 -11.07
CA GLN A 462 -20.44 -6.91 -11.03
C GLN A 462 -19.91 -6.11 -9.84
N PHE A 463 -19.76 -6.75 -8.67
CA PHE A 463 -19.16 -6.11 -7.49
C PHE A 463 -17.72 -5.69 -7.76
N HIS A 464 -16.90 -6.58 -8.33
CA HIS A 464 -15.49 -6.28 -8.65
C HIS A 464 -15.37 -5.09 -9.62
N LEU A 465 -16.15 -5.09 -10.69
CA LEU A 465 -16.19 -3.99 -11.65
C LEU A 465 -16.61 -2.66 -11.01
N ALA A 466 -17.65 -2.68 -10.18
CA ALA A 466 -18.08 -1.49 -9.46
C ALA A 466 -17.01 -0.99 -8.48
N ALA A 467 -16.30 -1.91 -7.82
CA ALA A 467 -15.20 -1.59 -6.92
C ALA A 467 -14.02 -0.93 -7.64
N LEU A 468 -13.66 -1.40 -8.83
CA LEU A 468 -12.62 -0.79 -9.65
C LEU A 468 -12.99 0.63 -10.07
N VAL A 469 -14.24 0.87 -10.48
CA VAL A 469 -14.75 2.23 -10.77
C VAL A 469 -14.65 3.12 -9.54
N ALA A 470 -15.11 2.64 -8.39
CA ALA A 470 -15.12 3.41 -7.14
C ALA A 470 -13.69 3.69 -6.61
N SER A 471 -12.73 2.82 -6.87
CA SER A 471 -11.33 3.00 -6.46
C SER A 471 -10.64 4.12 -7.23
N GLY A 472 -11.04 4.38 -8.51
CA GLY A 472 -10.51 5.47 -9.33
C GLY A 472 -9.00 5.36 -9.60
N GLY A 473 -8.43 4.16 -9.51
CA GLY A 473 -7.00 3.91 -9.58
C GLY A 473 -6.46 3.60 -10.98
N MET A 474 -5.31 2.94 -11.00
CA MET A 474 -4.71 2.33 -12.18
C MET A 474 -5.61 1.21 -12.72
N VAL A 475 -5.46 0.85 -14.01
CA VAL A 475 -6.23 -0.23 -14.64
C VAL A 475 -5.28 -1.16 -15.39
N LEU A 476 -5.04 -2.34 -14.84
CA LEU A 476 -4.27 -3.40 -15.48
C LEU A 476 -5.17 -4.64 -15.67
N ALA A 477 -5.31 -5.11 -16.91
CA ALA A 477 -6.04 -6.35 -17.21
C ALA A 477 -5.22 -7.56 -16.75
N GLY A 478 -5.84 -8.49 -16.01
CA GLY A 478 -5.20 -9.70 -15.48
C GLY A 478 -5.59 -10.99 -16.19
N ASP A 479 -6.46 -10.91 -17.17
CA ASP A 479 -6.90 -12.08 -17.95
C ASP A 479 -6.06 -12.26 -19.21
N ARG A 480 -6.09 -13.47 -19.80
CA ARG A 480 -5.59 -13.71 -21.14
C ARG A 480 -6.52 -13.00 -22.14
N LEU A 481 -6.00 -11.98 -22.84
CA LEU A 481 -6.82 -11.05 -23.62
C LEU A 481 -7.66 -11.70 -24.71
N ARG A 482 -7.14 -12.76 -25.37
CA ARG A 482 -7.87 -13.50 -26.40
C ARG A 482 -9.14 -14.20 -25.90
N ASP A 483 -9.20 -14.50 -24.60
CA ASP A 483 -10.31 -15.24 -24.01
C ASP A 483 -11.48 -14.33 -23.60
N LEU A 484 -11.32 -13.01 -23.62
CA LEU A 484 -12.38 -12.05 -23.31
C LEU A 484 -13.45 -12.05 -24.40
N ASP A 485 -14.73 -12.13 -24.00
CA ASP A 485 -15.87 -11.97 -24.90
C ASP A 485 -16.18 -10.47 -25.14
N GLU A 486 -17.14 -10.17 -26.04
CA GLU A 486 -17.51 -8.80 -26.42
C GLU A 486 -18.00 -7.95 -25.23
N GLY A 487 -18.74 -8.55 -24.29
CA GLY A 487 -19.23 -7.87 -23.10
C GLY A 487 -18.09 -7.47 -22.18
N GLN A 488 -17.17 -8.40 -21.90
CA GLN A 488 -15.98 -8.18 -21.09
C GLN A 488 -15.01 -7.18 -21.75
N GLU A 489 -14.88 -7.23 -23.09
CA GLU A 489 -14.14 -6.24 -23.84
C GLU A 489 -14.72 -4.83 -23.65
N GLY A 490 -16.04 -4.69 -23.78
CA GLY A 490 -16.74 -3.41 -23.53
C GLY A 490 -16.55 -2.88 -22.12
N GLN A 491 -16.59 -3.76 -21.12
CA GLN A 491 -16.33 -3.40 -19.71
C GLN A 491 -14.90 -2.90 -19.51
N LEU A 492 -13.92 -3.59 -20.05
CA LEU A 492 -12.51 -3.19 -19.97
C LEU A 492 -12.28 -1.83 -20.68
N HIS A 493 -12.88 -1.61 -21.84
CA HIS A 493 -12.80 -0.31 -22.54
C HIS A 493 -13.36 0.84 -21.70
N LYS A 494 -14.50 0.65 -21.01
CA LYS A 494 -15.07 1.66 -20.12
C LYS A 494 -14.16 1.96 -18.92
N LEU A 495 -13.54 0.94 -18.31
CA LEU A 495 -12.55 1.13 -17.25
C LEU A 495 -11.31 1.89 -17.75
N LEU A 496 -10.80 1.55 -18.94
CA LEU A 496 -9.66 2.24 -19.54
C LEU A 496 -9.98 3.72 -19.85
N ALA A 497 -11.19 4.02 -20.32
CA ALA A 497 -11.64 5.40 -20.54
C ALA A 497 -11.71 6.20 -19.22
N LEU A 498 -12.16 5.61 -18.11
CA LEU A 498 -12.13 6.24 -16.79
C LEU A 498 -10.70 6.47 -16.29
N CYS A 499 -9.79 5.53 -16.53
CA CYS A 499 -8.37 5.66 -16.19
C CYS A 499 -7.71 6.81 -16.98
N GLU A 500 -7.94 6.87 -18.28
CA GLU A 500 -7.43 7.92 -19.16
C GLU A 500 -7.97 9.31 -18.78
N ALA A 501 -9.27 9.39 -18.48
CA ALA A 501 -9.92 10.59 -17.98
C ALA A 501 -9.47 10.98 -16.55
N ARG A 502 -8.64 10.16 -15.89
CA ARG A 502 -8.21 10.36 -14.49
C ARG A 502 -9.38 10.51 -13.52
N ALA A 503 -10.43 9.70 -13.73
CA ALA A 503 -11.57 9.69 -12.82
C ALA A 503 -11.08 9.57 -11.36
N PRO A 504 -11.58 10.41 -10.43
CA PRO A 504 -11.19 10.31 -9.03
C PRO A 504 -11.77 9.05 -8.38
N ALA A 505 -11.29 8.72 -7.19
CA ALA A 505 -11.96 7.75 -6.35
C ALA A 505 -13.34 8.26 -5.91
N ALA A 506 -14.23 7.34 -5.60
CA ALA A 506 -15.56 7.67 -5.10
C ALA A 506 -15.48 8.36 -3.73
N HIS A 507 -16.28 9.39 -3.56
CA HIS A 507 -16.59 9.93 -2.25
C HIS A 507 -17.72 9.12 -1.63
N PHE A 508 -17.46 8.41 -0.55
CA PHE A 508 -18.41 7.60 0.18
C PHE A 508 -19.15 8.41 1.25
N ASP A 509 -20.45 8.19 1.39
CA ASP A 509 -21.30 8.88 2.36
C ASP A 509 -20.83 8.60 3.80
N ASP A 510 -20.38 7.37 4.08
CA ASP A 510 -19.85 6.90 5.36
C ASP A 510 -18.87 5.73 5.21
N MET A 511 -18.37 5.22 6.32
CA MET A 511 -17.43 4.10 6.34
C MET A 511 -18.07 2.71 6.15
N SER A 512 -19.36 2.62 5.88
CA SER A 512 -19.99 1.37 5.41
C SER A 512 -19.59 1.06 3.97
N PHE A 513 -19.17 2.09 3.21
CA PHE A 513 -18.84 2.00 1.80
C PHE A 513 -19.98 1.44 0.93
N SER A 514 -21.23 1.67 1.36
CA SER A 514 -22.41 1.17 0.66
C SER A 514 -22.84 2.07 -0.51
N ARG A 515 -22.49 3.37 -0.45
CA ARG A 515 -22.87 4.37 -1.45
C ARG A 515 -21.75 5.37 -1.67
N GLY A 516 -21.21 5.42 -2.89
CA GLY A 516 -20.14 6.33 -3.27
C GLY A 516 -20.46 7.07 -4.57
N ARG A 517 -20.01 8.32 -4.69
CA ARG A 517 -20.17 9.17 -5.88
C ARG A 517 -18.82 9.49 -6.50
N VAL A 518 -18.75 9.38 -7.82
CA VAL A 518 -17.59 9.78 -8.61
C VAL A 518 -17.99 10.93 -9.50
N THR A 519 -17.44 12.12 -9.27
CA THR A 519 -17.62 13.27 -10.16
C THR A 519 -16.54 13.25 -11.24
N LEU A 520 -16.93 12.99 -12.47
CA LEU A 520 -16.00 12.89 -13.59
C LEU A 520 -15.47 14.28 -13.99
N PRO A 521 -14.26 14.37 -14.58
CA PRO A 521 -13.69 15.66 -15.01
C PRO A 521 -14.54 16.42 -16.04
N ASN A 522 -15.40 15.73 -16.78
CA ASN A 522 -16.35 16.33 -17.74
C ASN A 522 -17.66 16.79 -17.10
N GLY A 523 -17.81 16.69 -15.78
CA GLY A 523 -19.02 17.06 -15.03
C GLY A 523 -20.09 15.96 -14.94
N GLY A 524 -19.85 14.79 -15.54
CA GLY A 524 -20.74 13.62 -15.34
C GLY A 524 -20.62 13.03 -13.93
N GLU A 525 -21.67 12.39 -13.47
CA GLU A 525 -21.72 11.77 -12.14
C GLU A 525 -21.95 10.25 -12.26
N LEU A 526 -21.14 9.48 -11.51
CA LEU A 526 -21.37 8.06 -11.33
C LEU A 526 -21.75 7.78 -9.87
N LEU A 527 -22.74 6.92 -9.69
CA LEU A 527 -23.17 6.40 -8.39
C LEU A 527 -22.77 4.94 -8.30
N CYS A 528 -21.86 4.63 -7.38
CA CYS A 528 -21.45 3.27 -7.06
C CYS A 528 -22.24 2.81 -5.82
N LEU A 529 -22.94 1.71 -5.94
CA LEU A 529 -23.76 1.13 -4.87
C LEU A 529 -23.28 -0.28 -4.57
N PHE A 530 -23.12 -0.61 -3.30
CA PHE A 530 -22.60 -1.89 -2.84
C PHE A 530 -23.55 -2.50 -1.79
N ASN A 531 -23.92 -3.75 -2.00
CA ASN A 531 -24.57 -4.57 -1.00
C ASN A 531 -23.52 -5.51 -0.38
N TRP A 532 -23.12 -5.23 0.84
CA TRP A 532 -22.16 -6.03 1.60
C TRP A 532 -22.79 -7.22 2.32
N ASP A 533 -24.11 -7.24 2.41
CA ASP A 533 -24.88 -8.22 3.16
C ASP A 533 -25.11 -9.49 2.34
N GLU A 534 -25.46 -10.57 3.04
CA GLU A 534 -25.85 -11.85 2.43
C GLU A 534 -27.35 -11.90 2.04
N ALA A 535 -28.08 -10.80 2.24
CA ALA A 535 -29.50 -10.64 1.88
C ALA A 535 -29.67 -9.57 0.80
N GLU A 536 -30.75 -9.68 0.04
CA GLU A 536 -31.16 -8.64 -0.91
C GLU A 536 -31.48 -7.33 -0.18
N ARG A 537 -31.17 -6.21 -0.84
CA ARG A 537 -31.41 -4.87 -0.30
C ARG A 537 -32.02 -3.95 -1.35
N GLU A 538 -33.18 -3.34 -1.01
CA GLU A 538 -33.76 -2.27 -1.83
C GLU A 538 -32.97 -0.96 -1.61
N VAL A 539 -32.63 -0.27 -2.69
CA VAL A 539 -31.95 1.04 -2.65
C VAL A 539 -32.65 2.04 -3.56
N GLU A 540 -32.69 3.30 -3.10
CA GLU A 540 -33.20 4.41 -3.91
C GLU A 540 -32.07 5.00 -4.76
N VAL A 541 -32.40 5.30 -6.04
CA VAL A 541 -31.47 5.86 -7.01
C VAL A 541 -32.04 7.13 -7.64
N PRO A 542 -31.21 8.03 -8.18
CA PRO A 542 -31.67 9.24 -8.85
C PRO A 542 -32.60 8.94 -10.04
N SER A 543 -33.60 9.81 -10.24
CA SER A 543 -34.46 9.71 -11.42
C SER A 543 -33.69 9.89 -12.72
N GLY A 544 -33.94 9.04 -13.70
CA GLY A 544 -33.26 9.09 -15.00
C GLY A 544 -31.85 8.48 -14.98
N ALA A 545 -31.49 7.75 -13.93
CA ALA A 545 -30.24 7.00 -13.88
C ALA A 545 -30.22 5.88 -14.94
N LEU A 546 -29.05 5.66 -15.52
CA LEU A 546 -28.77 4.57 -16.46
C LEU A 546 -27.74 3.64 -15.86
N ASP A 547 -27.85 2.35 -16.15
CA ASP A 547 -26.75 1.42 -15.88
C ASP A 547 -25.51 1.89 -16.66
N PHE A 548 -24.36 1.92 -15.99
CA PHE A 548 -23.12 2.41 -16.61
C PHE A 548 -22.59 1.49 -17.72
N TRP A 549 -22.83 0.17 -17.58
CA TRP A 549 -22.23 -0.81 -18.49
C TRP A 549 -22.96 -0.94 -19.80
N ASP A 550 -24.31 -0.95 -19.77
CA ASP A 550 -25.14 -1.17 -20.95
C ASP A 550 -26.08 -0.01 -21.29
N GLU A 551 -26.03 1.10 -20.52
CA GLU A 551 -26.76 2.36 -20.74
C GLU A 551 -28.30 2.19 -20.68
N ARG A 552 -28.79 1.10 -20.10
CA ARG A 552 -30.23 0.88 -19.91
C ARG A 552 -30.78 1.74 -18.78
N PRO A 553 -32.00 2.31 -18.95
CA PRO A 553 -32.65 3.03 -17.87
C PRO A 553 -32.94 2.11 -16.69
N VAL A 554 -32.73 2.61 -15.47
CA VAL A 554 -33.07 1.89 -14.22
C VAL A 554 -34.22 2.61 -13.51
N GLY A 555 -35.01 1.82 -12.72
CA GLY A 555 -36.08 2.39 -11.88
C GLY A 555 -35.50 3.23 -10.73
N GLN A 556 -36.36 4.07 -10.13
CA GLN A 556 -35.99 4.86 -8.93
C GLN A 556 -35.74 4.01 -7.68
N ARG A 557 -36.18 2.75 -7.70
CA ARG A 557 -35.90 1.74 -6.69
C ARG A 557 -35.41 0.48 -7.38
N ILE A 558 -34.31 -0.04 -6.90
CA ILE A 558 -33.69 -1.24 -7.43
C ILE A 558 -33.36 -2.20 -6.29
N MET A 559 -33.44 -3.49 -6.59
CA MET A 559 -33.07 -4.53 -5.64
C MET A 559 -31.63 -4.96 -5.93
N LEU A 560 -30.72 -4.74 -4.98
CA LEU A 560 -29.36 -5.27 -5.03
C LEU A 560 -29.35 -6.67 -4.43
N GLN A 561 -28.85 -7.63 -5.20
CA GLN A 561 -28.64 -8.99 -4.71
C GLN A 561 -27.56 -9.03 -3.63
N ALA A 562 -27.51 -10.12 -2.86
CA ALA A 562 -26.44 -10.35 -1.90
C ALA A 562 -25.05 -10.22 -2.55
N GLY A 563 -24.17 -9.42 -1.97
CA GLY A 563 -22.82 -9.22 -2.46
C GLY A 563 -22.72 -8.57 -3.85
N GLN A 564 -23.75 -7.90 -4.35
CA GLN A 564 -23.76 -7.19 -5.62
C GLN A 564 -23.25 -5.76 -5.49
N GLY A 565 -22.46 -5.32 -6.47
CA GLY A 565 -22.11 -3.92 -6.68
C GLY A 565 -22.54 -3.47 -8.07
N ILE A 566 -23.04 -2.23 -8.18
CA ILE A 566 -23.45 -1.65 -9.46
C ILE A 566 -22.91 -0.23 -9.62
N VAL A 567 -22.81 0.20 -10.86
CA VAL A 567 -22.46 1.58 -11.22
C VAL A 567 -23.58 2.16 -12.08
N LEU A 568 -24.08 3.31 -11.67
CA LEU A 568 -25.11 4.06 -12.39
C LEU A 568 -24.53 5.39 -12.85
N GLN A 569 -24.88 5.83 -14.06
CA GLN A 569 -24.58 7.18 -14.54
C GLN A 569 -25.84 8.03 -14.53
N TYR A 570 -25.68 9.30 -14.17
CA TYR A 570 -26.75 10.29 -14.21
C TYR A 570 -26.18 11.68 -14.49
N ARG A 571 -27.03 12.58 -14.97
CA ARG A 571 -26.65 13.95 -15.30
C ARG A 571 -27.11 14.92 -14.22
#